data_039ad57600a4478ed529a7d0f81dc57b
#
_entry.id   039ad57600a4478ed529a7d0f81dc57b
#
_cell.length_a   1.000
_cell.length_b   1.000
_cell.length_c   1.000
_cell.angle_alpha   90.00
_cell.angle_beta   90.00
_cell.angle_gamma   90.00
#
_symmetry.space_group_name_H-M   'P 1'
#
loop_
_entity.id
_entity.type
_entity.pdbx_description
1 polymer ?
#
loop_
_entity_poly.entity_id
_entity_poly.type
_entity_poly.pdbx_seq_one_letter_code
_entity_poly.pdbx_strand_id
1 'polypeptide(L)'
;MRPFVKPLIAAAALAAMCGTAQSQQNVNLKMQATWPASLTLYENFTFFVERVGKLSNGTLKIDAMPAGQVVPPFEVLDATHKKVLDGAHSWSGYWVGKNKTAILMTGGPGGTFGMDMIDAIGWMHHGGGIDLAQEFFQKELKLNIFWYPILPSGPQAFGWFKRPIKNLADFKGMKCRQTGMAAEVFQRMGMQTVNMPGGEIIPSAQRGVIDCAEWVGGVEDLRLGFHNVWKYHYTPGMHENVTIGEIVINQDVWKGLSPWHQEIIKSAANETFLIWWAKWQRQNADAIKELQEKHGVRILRTPPEILTEFLKTWDIIAAEEGQKNPFFKKVHDSQRAYAALVVPAKRFMFPPYSFAANYYWPEGGAKAAAKADGKKK
;
A
#
# COMPACT_ATOMS: atom_id res chain seq x y z
N MET A 1 -7.33 67.75 -43.45
CA MET A 1 -7.85 67.28 -42.14
C MET A 1 -8.06 65.76 -42.25
N ARG A 2 -7.19 64.92 -41.61
CA ARG A 2 -7.38 63.46 -41.52
C ARG A 2 -7.66 63.14 -40.03
N PRO A 3 -8.68 62.38 -39.66
CA PRO A 3 -9.05 62.17 -38.26
C PRO A 3 -8.12 61.07 -37.62
N PHE A 4 -7.62 61.41 -36.45
CA PHE A 4 -6.93 60.56 -35.50
C PHE A 4 -7.91 59.58 -34.82
N VAL A 5 -8.17 58.40 -35.37
CA VAL A 5 -9.08 57.42 -34.77
C VAL A 5 -8.43 56.04 -34.59
N LYS A 6 -7.11 55.88 -34.75
CA LYS A 6 -6.46 54.54 -34.68
C LYS A 6 -5.79 54.09 -33.37
N PRO A 7 -5.57 54.88 -32.31
CA PRO A 7 -4.96 54.34 -31.10
C PRO A 7 -5.99 53.78 -30.02
N LEU A 8 -7.29 54.13 -30.10
CA LEU A 8 -8.21 53.67 -29.07
C LEU A 8 -8.67 52.21 -29.22
N ILE A 9 -8.65 51.66 -30.42
CA ILE A 9 -9.06 50.24 -30.64
C ILE A 9 -7.98 49.27 -30.18
N ALA A 10 -6.70 49.64 -30.26
CA ALA A 10 -5.59 48.79 -29.78
C ALA A 10 -5.54 48.69 -28.24
N ALA A 11 -5.90 49.76 -27.52
CA ALA A 11 -5.94 49.74 -26.06
C ALA A 11 -7.11 48.93 -25.50
N ALA A 12 -8.26 48.91 -26.19
CA ALA A 12 -9.42 48.11 -25.81
C ALA A 12 -9.18 46.59 -26.06
N ALA A 13 -8.41 46.22 -27.09
CA ALA A 13 -8.04 44.82 -27.37
C ALA A 13 -7.02 44.28 -26.37
N LEU A 14 -6.09 45.10 -25.86
CA LEU A 14 -5.15 44.67 -24.79
C LEU A 14 -5.85 44.54 -23.41
N ALA A 15 -6.86 45.37 -23.12
CA ALA A 15 -7.63 45.24 -21.87
C ALA A 15 -8.56 44.03 -21.85
N ALA A 16 -9.00 43.52 -23.02
CA ALA A 16 -9.82 42.32 -23.13
C ALA A 16 -8.97 41.01 -23.02
N MET A 17 -7.65 41.10 -23.16
CA MET A 17 -6.72 39.97 -22.94
C MET A 17 -6.23 39.84 -21.48
N CYS A 18 -6.56 40.77 -20.59
CA CYS A 18 -6.50 40.55 -19.16
C CYS A 18 -7.67 39.62 -18.80
N GLY A 19 -7.57 38.38 -19.29
CA GLY A 19 -8.48 37.31 -18.97
C GLY A 19 -8.67 37.28 -17.45
N THR A 20 -9.89 37.20 -17.02
CA THR A 20 -10.31 36.98 -15.65
C THR A 20 -9.35 35.95 -15.05
N ALA A 21 -8.38 36.40 -14.24
CA ALA A 21 -7.69 35.55 -13.30
C ALA A 21 -8.81 34.97 -12.43
N GLN A 22 -9.28 33.80 -12.82
CA GLN A 22 -10.29 33.09 -12.06
C GLN A 22 -9.67 32.88 -10.69
N SER A 23 -10.11 33.64 -9.71
CA SER A 23 -9.62 33.54 -8.33
C SER A 23 -9.67 32.06 -7.96
N GLN A 24 -8.50 31.48 -7.86
CA GLN A 24 -8.36 30.06 -7.55
C GLN A 24 -8.92 29.88 -6.13
N GLN A 25 -10.10 29.28 -6.03
CA GLN A 25 -10.82 29.13 -4.77
C GLN A 25 -9.95 28.32 -3.80
N ASN A 26 -9.66 28.88 -2.63
CA ASN A 26 -8.99 28.16 -1.56
C ASN A 26 -9.89 27.01 -1.08
N VAL A 27 -9.35 25.81 -1.10
CA VAL A 27 -10.04 24.59 -0.67
C VAL A 27 -9.28 23.99 0.50
N ASN A 28 -10.01 23.56 1.53
CA ASN A 28 -9.46 22.79 2.63
C ASN A 28 -10.21 21.48 2.77
N LEU A 29 -9.50 20.33 2.74
CA LEU A 29 -10.05 18.98 2.85
C LEU A 29 -9.72 18.40 4.21
N LYS A 30 -10.69 17.82 4.89
CA LYS A 30 -10.51 17.06 6.14
C LYS A 30 -10.33 15.58 5.81
N MET A 31 -9.13 15.05 6.01
CA MET A 31 -8.84 13.67 5.66
C MET A 31 -8.19 12.93 6.84
N GLN A 32 -8.65 11.70 7.12
CA GLN A 32 -8.13 10.86 8.18
C GLN A 32 -7.43 9.60 7.63
N ALA A 33 -6.25 9.31 8.21
CA ALA A 33 -5.55 8.05 7.94
C ALA A 33 -6.07 6.91 8.82
N THR A 34 -5.89 5.66 8.35
CA THR A 34 -6.12 4.44 9.14
C THR A 34 -4.96 4.12 10.10
N TRP A 35 -3.89 4.92 10.06
CA TRP A 35 -2.61 4.67 10.72
C TRP A 35 -2.40 5.58 11.94
N PRO A 36 -1.83 5.03 13.04
CA PRO A 36 -1.27 5.85 14.12
C PRO A 36 -0.22 6.83 13.62
N ALA A 37 -0.13 8.01 14.27
CA ALA A 37 0.81 9.06 13.88
C ALA A 37 2.30 8.65 13.99
N SER A 38 2.62 7.61 14.76
CA SER A 38 4.00 7.11 14.95
C SER A 38 4.53 6.30 13.77
N LEU A 39 3.67 5.90 12.82
CA LEU A 39 4.03 5.01 11.73
C LEU A 39 4.50 5.76 10.48
N THR A 40 5.37 5.11 9.69
CA THR A 40 5.79 5.68 8.41
C THR A 40 4.64 5.70 7.41
N LEU A 41 3.63 4.85 7.56
CA LEU A 41 2.40 4.90 6.77
C LEU A 41 1.67 6.25 6.93
N TYR A 42 1.70 6.83 8.14
CA TYR A 42 1.17 8.18 8.35
C TYR A 42 2.11 9.26 7.81
N GLU A 43 3.43 9.05 7.88
CA GLU A 43 4.39 9.95 7.22
C GLU A 43 4.20 9.98 5.70
N ASN A 44 3.82 8.86 5.05
CA ASN A 44 3.44 8.84 3.64
C ASN A 44 2.28 9.81 3.37
N PHE A 45 1.26 9.76 4.21
CA PHE A 45 0.11 10.66 4.09
C PHE A 45 0.50 12.13 4.29
N THR A 46 1.29 12.45 5.31
CA THR A 46 1.73 13.83 5.55
C THR A 46 2.67 14.36 4.47
N PHE A 47 3.52 13.49 3.88
CA PHE A 47 4.31 13.85 2.71
C PHE A 47 3.43 14.22 1.50
N PHE A 48 2.41 13.41 1.22
CA PHE A 48 1.43 13.75 0.19
C PHE A 48 0.76 15.10 0.43
N VAL A 49 0.31 15.35 1.67
CA VAL A 49 -0.33 16.62 2.06
C VAL A 49 0.60 17.81 1.82
N GLU A 50 1.87 17.67 2.20
CA GLU A 50 2.89 18.69 1.93
C GLU A 50 3.06 18.95 0.41
N ARG A 51 3.10 17.86 -0.40
CA ARG A 51 3.23 17.99 -1.85
C ARG A 51 2.02 18.67 -2.48
N VAL A 52 0.79 18.30 -2.09
CA VAL A 52 -0.42 18.97 -2.53
C VAL A 52 -0.39 20.47 -2.22
N GLY A 53 0.00 20.84 -1.00
CA GLY A 53 0.10 22.25 -0.60
C GLY A 53 1.15 23.01 -1.43
N LYS A 54 2.31 22.43 -1.68
CA LYS A 54 3.37 23.04 -2.50
C LYS A 54 2.97 23.18 -3.97
N LEU A 55 2.45 22.11 -4.58
CA LEU A 55 2.06 22.11 -5.99
C LEU A 55 0.89 23.04 -6.28
N SER A 56 -0.02 23.20 -5.32
CA SER A 56 -1.17 24.11 -5.43
C SER A 56 -0.86 25.58 -5.08
N ASN A 57 0.38 25.87 -4.71
CA ASN A 57 0.76 27.18 -4.14
C ASN A 57 -0.14 27.58 -2.96
N GLY A 58 -0.55 26.60 -2.14
CA GLY A 58 -1.38 26.77 -0.94
C GLY A 58 -2.88 26.99 -1.19
N THR A 59 -3.35 26.91 -2.44
CA THR A 59 -4.78 27.03 -2.77
C THR A 59 -5.59 25.77 -2.47
N LEU A 60 -4.91 24.60 -2.36
CA LEU A 60 -5.49 23.35 -1.89
C LEU A 60 -4.73 22.88 -0.64
N LYS A 61 -5.43 22.78 0.47
CA LYS A 61 -4.89 22.31 1.75
C LYS A 61 -5.61 21.04 2.19
N ILE A 62 -4.93 20.21 2.96
CA ILE A 62 -5.49 19.00 3.55
C ILE A 62 -5.13 18.99 5.03
N ASP A 63 -6.16 18.93 5.88
CA ASP A 63 -5.98 18.68 7.31
C ASP A 63 -5.77 17.17 7.51
N ALA A 64 -4.52 16.77 7.70
CA ALA A 64 -4.15 15.37 7.90
C ALA A 64 -4.42 14.95 9.34
N MET A 65 -5.27 13.98 9.53
CA MET A 65 -5.63 13.44 10.84
C MET A 65 -5.17 11.99 10.97
N PRO A 66 -4.53 11.60 12.08
CA PRO A 66 -4.18 10.19 12.34
C PRO A 66 -5.40 9.34 12.68
N ALA A 67 -5.19 8.03 12.76
CA ALA A 67 -6.21 7.05 13.13
C ALA A 67 -6.95 7.42 14.41
N GLY A 68 -8.28 7.29 14.38
CA GLY A 68 -9.14 7.45 15.55
C GLY A 68 -9.42 8.90 15.96
N GLN A 69 -8.99 9.89 15.19
CA GLN A 69 -9.23 11.30 15.55
C GLN A 69 -10.69 11.73 15.33
N VAL A 70 -11.33 11.23 14.28
CA VAL A 70 -12.74 11.53 13.95
C VAL A 70 -13.59 10.28 14.03
N VAL A 71 -13.16 9.19 13.39
CA VAL A 71 -13.85 7.90 13.39
C VAL A 71 -12.86 6.76 13.68
N PRO A 72 -13.33 5.58 14.12
CA PRO A 72 -12.49 4.38 14.23
C PRO A 72 -11.76 4.08 12.90
N PRO A 73 -10.55 3.48 12.95
CA PRO A 73 -9.72 3.31 11.75
C PRO A 73 -10.42 2.61 10.57
N PHE A 74 -11.21 1.58 10.83
CA PHE A 74 -11.90 0.82 9.77
C PHE A 74 -13.20 1.48 9.25
N GLU A 75 -13.61 2.59 9.85
CA GLU A 75 -14.82 3.33 9.44
C GLU A 75 -14.54 4.50 8.49
N VAL A 76 -13.28 4.77 8.16
CA VAL A 76 -12.90 5.93 7.33
C VAL A 76 -13.55 5.90 5.94
N LEU A 77 -13.74 4.72 5.34
CA LEU A 77 -14.41 4.59 4.04
C LEU A 77 -15.86 5.03 4.10
N ASP A 78 -16.60 4.54 5.09
CA ASP A 78 -18.02 4.89 5.28
C ASP A 78 -18.19 6.37 5.68
N ALA A 79 -17.26 6.89 6.50
CA ALA A 79 -17.21 8.30 6.86
C ALA A 79 -16.95 9.20 5.64
N THR A 80 -16.06 8.78 4.73
CA THR A 80 -15.80 9.49 3.47
C THR A 80 -17.01 9.42 2.54
N HIS A 81 -17.63 8.24 2.38
CA HIS A 81 -18.85 8.07 1.60
C HIS A 81 -19.97 9.01 2.07
N LYS A 82 -20.16 9.10 3.39
CA LYS A 82 -21.20 9.94 4.02
C LYS A 82 -20.81 11.41 4.17
N LYS A 83 -19.64 11.79 3.69
CA LYS A 83 -19.10 13.17 3.80
C LYS A 83 -18.94 13.68 5.25
N VAL A 84 -18.72 12.77 6.21
CA VAL A 84 -18.23 13.09 7.56
C VAL A 84 -16.75 13.49 7.49
N LEU A 85 -16.01 12.83 6.59
CA LEU A 85 -14.67 13.18 6.13
C LEU A 85 -14.75 13.56 4.66
N ASP A 86 -13.91 14.50 4.21
CA ASP A 86 -13.75 14.80 2.78
C ASP A 86 -12.95 13.70 2.08
N GLY A 87 -12.07 13.00 2.80
CA GLY A 87 -11.30 11.89 2.29
C GLY A 87 -10.63 11.08 3.38
N ALA A 88 -9.96 10.01 2.95
CA ALA A 88 -9.17 9.17 3.84
C ALA A 88 -7.93 8.62 3.13
N HIS A 89 -6.92 8.22 3.92
CA HIS A 89 -5.73 7.49 3.48
C HIS A 89 -5.75 6.13 4.14
N SER A 90 -5.84 5.04 3.34
CA SER A 90 -6.16 3.72 3.86
C SER A 90 -5.64 2.58 2.98
N TRP A 91 -6.17 1.39 3.22
CA TRP A 91 -5.89 0.17 2.48
C TRP A 91 -7.18 -0.64 2.25
N SER A 92 -7.53 -0.85 0.99
CA SER A 92 -8.80 -1.47 0.58
C SER A 92 -9.02 -2.87 1.13
N GLY A 93 -7.96 -3.59 1.48
CA GLY A 93 -8.05 -4.92 2.08
C GLY A 93 -8.83 -4.98 3.40
N TYR A 94 -9.00 -3.86 4.10
CA TYR A 94 -9.82 -3.80 5.32
C TYR A 94 -11.33 -3.98 5.05
N TRP A 95 -11.75 -3.81 3.80
CA TRP A 95 -13.17 -3.82 3.42
C TRP A 95 -13.60 -5.08 2.68
N VAL A 96 -12.80 -6.16 2.74
CA VAL A 96 -13.18 -7.48 2.16
C VAL A 96 -14.50 -8.03 2.73
N GLY A 97 -14.88 -7.61 3.94
CA GLY A 97 -16.17 -7.91 4.52
C GLY A 97 -17.35 -7.27 3.79
N LYS A 98 -17.14 -6.16 3.07
CA LYS A 98 -18.15 -5.56 2.20
C LYS A 98 -18.23 -6.28 0.85
N ASN A 99 -17.10 -6.56 0.25
CA ASN A 99 -16.95 -7.33 -0.99
C ASN A 99 -15.48 -7.77 -1.13
N LYS A 100 -15.25 -9.06 -1.34
CA LYS A 100 -13.91 -9.65 -1.42
C LYS A 100 -13.06 -9.10 -2.57
N THR A 101 -13.67 -8.50 -3.59
CA THR A 101 -12.93 -7.83 -4.67
C THR A 101 -12.03 -6.70 -4.16
N ALA A 102 -12.33 -6.11 -3.00
CA ALA A 102 -11.54 -5.04 -2.39
C ALA A 102 -10.05 -5.40 -2.26
N ILE A 103 -9.73 -6.68 -1.99
CA ILE A 103 -8.34 -7.14 -1.86
C ILE A 103 -7.56 -7.03 -3.18
N LEU A 104 -8.23 -7.20 -4.32
CA LEU A 104 -7.56 -7.14 -5.63
C LEU A 104 -7.12 -5.71 -5.99
N MET A 105 -7.72 -4.69 -5.36
CA MET A 105 -7.30 -3.29 -5.54
C MET A 105 -5.97 -2.98 -4.83
N THR A 106 -5.52 -3.85 -3.94
CA THR A 106 -4.29 -3.67 -3.16
C THR A 106 -3.08 -4.41 -3.72
N GLY A 107 -3.25 -5.20 -4.76
CA GLY A 107 -2.25 -6.14 -5.27
C GLY A 107 -2.63 -7.60 -5.00
N GLY A 108 -3.36 -7.87 -3.92
CA GLY A 108 -3.92 -9.19 -3.59
C GLY A 108 -2.93 -10.21 -3.04
N PRO A 109 -3.44 -11.28 -2.42
CA PRO A 109 -2.64 -12.43 -2.00
C PRO A 109 -2.06 -13.20 -3.18
N GLY A 110 -1.10 -14.08 -2.91
CA GLY A 110 -0.54 -14.98 -3.91
C GLY A 110 0.51 -14.33 -4.80
N GLY A 111 1.08 -13.17 -4.40
CA GLY A 111 2.17 -12.51 -5.12
C GLY A 111 1.75 -11.91 -6.44
N THR A 112 0.45 -11.65 -6.64
CA THR A 112 -0.12 -10.98 -7.82
C THR A 112 0.44 -11.56 -9.13
N PHE A 113 0.43 -12.89 -9.23
CA PHE A 113 0.96 -13.65 -10.38
C PHE A 113 2.45 -13.41 -10.66
N GLY A 114 3.24 -13.04 -9.63
CA GLY A 114 4.67 -12.78 -9.75
C GLY A 114 5.04 -11.36 -10.19
N MET A 115 4.08 -10.45 -10.30
CA MET A 115 4.36 -9.02 -10.46
C MET A 115 5.09 -8.47 -9.24
N ASP A 116 6.08 -7.61 -9.47
CA ASP A 116 6.63 -6.75 -8.42
C ASP A 116 5.86 -5.42 -8.32
N MET A 117 6.32 -4.51 -7.45
CA MET A 117 5.66 -3.22 -7.22
C MET A 117 5.54 -2.37 -8.48
N ILE A 118 6.57 -2.38 -9.34
CA ILE A 118 6.54 -1.60 -10.59
C ILE A 118 5.58 -2.22 -11.59
N ASP A 119 5.54 -3.55 -11.68
CA ASP A 119 4.58 -4.24 -12.54
C ASP A 119 3.14 -3.99 -12.08
N ALA A 120 2.90 -4.01 -10.76
CA ALA A 120 1.57 -3.81 -10.20
C ALA A 120 1.06 -2.37 -10.39
N ILE A 121 1.91 -1.35 -10.17
CA ILE A 121 1.53 0.04 -10.48
C ILE A 121 1.39 0.25 -11.99
N GLY A 122 2.16 -0.48 -12.80
CA GLY A 122 1.98 -0.54 -14.25
C GLY A 122 0.61 -1.06 -14.64
N TRP A 123 0.12 -2.13 -13.99
CA TRP A 123 -1.26 -2.60 -14.18
C TRP A 123 -2.29 -1.54 -13.77
N MET A 124 -2.07 -0.84 -12.65
CA MET A 124 -2.97 0.23 -12.22
C MET A 124 -3.13 1.31 -13.29
N HIS A 125 -2.03 1.80 -13.86
CA HIS A 125 -2.04 2.92 -14.82
C HIS A 125 -2.26 2.51 -16.29
N HIS A 126 -1.82 1.30 -16.69
CA HIS A 126 -1.80 0.87 -18.08
C HIS A 126 -2.55 -0.44 -18.33
N GLY A 127 -2.93 -1.17 -17.30
CA GLY A 127 -3.72 -2.40 -17.37
C GLY A 127 -5.20 -2.22 -16.99
N GLY A 128 -5.64 -0.98 -16.76
CA GLY A 128 -7.02 -0.65 -16.40
C GLY A 128 -7.35 -0.75 -14.91
N GLY A 129 -6.35 -0.92 -14.04
CA GLY A 129 -6.56 -1.12 -12.60
C GLY A 129 -7.27 0.04 -11.92
N ILE A 130 -6.91 1.31 -12.23
CA ILE A 130 -7.57 2.49 -11.66
C ILE A 130 -9.04 2.58 -12.08
N ASP A 131 -9.35 2.29 -13.35
CA ASP A 131 -10.74 2.32 -13.84
C ASP A 131 -11.57 1.22 -13.19
N LEU A 132 -11.00 0.01 -13.03
CA LEU A 132 -11.63 -1.10 -12.31
C LEU A 132 -11.86 -0.76 -10.83
N ALA A 133 -10.95 -0.05 -10.19
CA ALA A 133 -11.13 0.41 -8.82
C ALA A 133 -12.27 1.45 -8.72
N GLN A 134 -12.33 2.42 -9.62
CA GLN A 134 -13.45 3.37 -9.67
C GLN A 134 -14.78 2.63 -9.89
N GLU A 135 -14.83 1.68 -10.85
CA GLU A 135 -16.02 0.88 -11.09
C GLU A 135 -16.44 0.07 -9.86
N PHE A 136 -15.47 -0.57 -9.18
CA PHE A 136 -15.70 -1.32 -7.96
C PHE A 136 -16.34 -0.47 -6.86
N PHE A 137 -15.70 0.64 -6.51
CA PHE A 137 -16.21 1.46 -5.40
C PHE A 137 -17.53 2.16 -5.75
N GLN A 138 -17.67 2.68 -6.96
CA GLN A 138 -18.83 3.48 -7.35
C GLN A 138 -20.03 2.64 -7.79
N LYS A 139 -19.81 1.54 -8.53
CA LYS A 139 -20.90 0.73 -9.08
C LYS A 139 -21.19 -0.52 -8.25
N GLU A 140 -20.16 -1.30 -7.91
CA GLU A 140 -20.35 -2.55 -7.16
C GLU A 140 -20.68 -2.28 -5.69
N LEU A 141 -19.91 -1.42 -5.01
CA LEU A 141 -20.17 -1.03 -3.62
C LEU A 141 -21.16 0.12 -3.46
N LYS A 142 -21.49 0.82 -4.55
CA LYS A 142 -22.39 2.01 -4.57
C LYS A 142 -21.94 3.10 -3.59
N LEU A 143 -20.63 3.28 -3.45
CA LEU A 143 -20.07 4.31 -2.60
C LEU A 143 -19.79 5.59 -3.39
N ASN A 144 -20.11 6.73 -2.78
CA ASN A 144 -19.88 8.06 -3.35
C ASN A 144 -18.44 8.51 -3.09
N ILE A 145 -17.45 7.81 -3.70
CA ILE A 145 -16.03 8.10 -3.53
C ILE A 145 -15.27 8.10 -4.87
N PHE A 146 -14.20 8.88 -4.92
CA PHE A 146 -13.09 8.77 -5.86
C PHE A 146 -11.94 8.02 -5.17
N TRP A 147 -11.31 7.07 -5.86
CA TRP A 147 -10.20 6.24 -5.36
C TRP A 147 -8.92 6.52 -6.15
N TYR A 148 -7.75 6.54 -5.48
CA TYR A 148 -6.48 6.66 -6.19
C TYR A 148 -5.32 6.02 -5.40
N PRO A 149 -4.37 5.29 -6.06
CA PRO A 149 -3.24 4.66 -5.39
C PRO A 149 -2.21 5.68 -4.93
N ILE A 150 -1.61 5.46 -3.74
CA ILE A 150 -0.63 6.39 -3.18
C ILE A 150 0.45 5.75 -2.32
N LEU A 151 0.11 4.66 -1.62
CA LEU A 151 0.96 4.06 -0.59
C LEU A 151 1.49 2.72 -1.08
N PRO A 152 2.77 2.64 -1.53
CA PRO A 152 3.40 1.35 -1.76
C PRO A 152 3.92 0.77 -0.46
N SER A 153 3.66 -0.51 -0.21
CA SER A 153 4.31 -1.28 0.85
C SER A 153 4.51 -2.74 0.41
N GLY A 154 5.36 -3.45 1.11
CA GLY A 154 5.72 -4.83 0.74
C GLY A 154 7.04 -4.92 -0.05
N PRO A 155 7.56 -6.13 -0.32
CA PRO A 155 6.94 -7.38 0.14
C PRO A 155 6.87 -7.43 1.66
N GLN A 156 5.70 -7.84 2.17
CA GLN A 156 5.51 -7.98 3.61
C GLN A 156 6.22 -9.23 4.14
N ALA A 157 6.62 -9.16 5.40
CA ALA A 157 7.12 -10.32 6.13
C ALA A 157 5.97 -11.32 6.34
N PHE A 158 6.30 -12.62 6.37
CA PHE A 158 5.32 -13.67 6.67
C PHE A 158 4.66 -13.46 8.04
N GLY A 159 5.43 -12.97 9.02
CA GLY A 159 4.92 -12.53 10.31
C GLY A 159 5.86 -12.77 11.48
N TRP A 160 5.36 -12.44 12.66
CA TRP A 160 6.02 -12.55 13.96
C TRP A 160 5.34 -13.62 14.81
N PHE A 161 6.17 -14.45 15.46
CA PHE A 161 5.69 -15.62 16.15
C PHE A 161 6.29 -15.76 17.54
N LYS A 162 5.51 -16.30 18.46
CA LYS A 162 5.94 -16.62 19.83
C LYS A 162 6.92 -17.77 19.87
N ARG A 163 6.84 -18.69 18.91
CA ARG A 163 7.69 -19.89 18.79
C ARG A 163 8.12 -20.09 17.33
N PRO A 164 9.20 -20.86 17.09
CA PRO A 164 9.62 -21.15 15.73
C PRO A 164 8.55 -21.92 14.94
N ILE A 165 8.46 -21.62 13.64
CA ILE A 165 7.62 -22.30 12.65
C ILE A 165 8.54 -23.12 11.75
N LYS A 166 8.29 -24.42 11.65
CA LYS A 166 9.07 -25.35 10.82
C LYS A 166 8.26 -25.90 9.65
N ASN A 167 6.96 -26.11 9.85
CA ASN A 167 6.05 -26.69 8.86
C ASN A 167 4.61 -26.27 9.16
N LEU A 168 3.67 -26.71 8.31
CA LEU A 168 2.24 -26.38 8.42
C LEU A 168 1.59 -26.90 9.72
N ALA A 169 2.06 -28.01 10.28
CA ALA A 169 1.49 -28.54 11.52
C ALA A 169 1.66 -27.56 12.70
N ASP A 170 2.67 -26.70 12.64
CA ASP A 170 2.91 -25.67 13.66
C ASP A 170 1.81 -24.58 13.71
N PHE A 171 0.99 -24.47 12.66
CA PHE A 171 -0.11 -23.51 12.60
C PHE A 171 -1.32 -23.92 13.45
N LYS A 172 -1.45 -25.20 13.70
CA LYS A 172 -2.61 -25.73 14.43
C LYS A 172 -2.73 -25.11 15.81
N GLY A 173 -3.88 -24.45 16.03
CA GLY A 173 -4.22 -23.83 17.31
C GLY A 173 -3.56 -22.45 17.55
N MET A 174 -2.70 -21.95 16.62
CA MET A 174 -2.18 -20.58 16.74
C MET A 174 -3.27 -19.56 16.46
N LYS A 175 -3.39 -18.59 17.35
CA LYS A 175 -4.26 -17.41 17.18
C LYS A 175 -3.42 -16.26 16.62
N CYS A 176 -3.62 -15.94 15.35
CA CYS A 176 -2.83 -14.92 14.65
C CYS A 176 -3.69 -13.75 14.23
N ARG A 177 -3.17 -12.55 14.41
CA ARG A 177 -3.74 -11.40 13.71
C ARG A 177 -3.38 -11.53 12.24
N GLN A 178 -4.41 -11.53 11.41
CA GLN A 178 -4.33 -11.55 9.96
C GLN A 178 -5.44 -10.68 9.41
N THR A 179 -5.24 -10.08 8.24
CA THR A 179 -6.22 -9.17 7.66
C THR A 179 -6.49 -9.47 6.19
N GLY A 180 -7.51 -8.86 5.64
CA GLY A 180 -7.89 -9.06 4.24
C GLY A 180 -8.22 -10.52 3.95
N MET A 181 -8.06 -10.94 2.69
CA MET A 181 -8.28 -12.33 2.30
C MET A 181 -7.15 -13.28 2.71
N ALA A 182 -5.98 -12.76 3.09
CA ALA A 182 -4.92 -13.57 3.68
C ALA A 182 -5.41 -14.29 4.95
N ALA A 183 -6.31 -13.67 5.72
CA ALA A 183 -6.91 -14.31 6.89
C ALA A 183 -7.64 -15.62 6.53
N GLU A 184 -8.40 -15.66 5.44
CA GLU A 184 -9.07 -16.88 4.97
C GLU A 184 -8.07 -17.94 4.49
N VAL A 185 -7.00 -17.52 3.78
CA VAL A 185 -5.94 -18.45 3.36
C VAL A 185 -5.30 -19.11 4.59
N PHE A 186 -4.88 -18.34 5.58
CA PHE A 186 -4.26 -18.88 6.79
C PHE A 186 -5.21 -19.74 7.64
N GLN A 187 -6.52 -19.42 7.64
CA GLN A 187 -7.51 -20.30 8.28
C GLN A 187 -7.57 -21.68 7.63
N ARG A 188 -7.58 -21.74 6.29
CA ARG A 188 -7.54 -23.03 5.57
C ARG A 188 -6.23 -23.79 5.76
N MET A 189 -5.14 -23.05 6.04
CA MET A 189 -3.84 -23.65 6.41
C MET A 189 -3.75 -24.05 7.89
N GLY A 190 -4.79 -23.84 8.70
CA GLY A 190 -4.91 -24.34 10.09
C GLY A 190 -4.72 -23.31 11.20
N MET A 191 -4.52 -22.03 10.89
CA MET A 191 -4.49 -20.96 11.89
C MET A 191 -5.91 -20.54 12.33
N GLN A 192 -6.01 -20.01 13.54
CA GLN A 192 -7.16 -19.20 13.95
C GLN A 192 -6.82 -17.73 13.71
N THR A 193 -7.60 -17.04 12.89
CA THR A 193 -7.29 -15.65 12.53
C THR A 193 -8.26 -14.68 13.19
N VAL A 194 -7.73 -13.52 13.56
CA VAL A 194 -8.49 -12.39 14.07
C VAL A 194 -8.06 -11.12 13.37
N ASN A 195 -9.02 -10.29 12.97
CA ASN A 195 -8.77 -9.00 12.34
C ASN A 195 -8.83 -7.87 13.37
N MET A 196 -7.84 -6.99 13.37
CA MET A 196 -7.80 -5.78 14.20
C MET A 196 -6.88 -4.72 13.60
N PRO A 197 -7.14 -3.41 13.88
CA PRO A 197 -6.25 -2.32 13.48
C PRO A 197 -4.84 -2.48 14.05
N GLY A 198 -3.83 -1.91 13.34
CA GLY A 198 -2.41 -2.01 13.74
C GLY A 198 -2.13 -1.59 15.17
N GLY A 199 -2.74 -0.49 15.64
CA GLY A 199 -2.55 0.02 17.01
C GLY A 199 -3.04 -0.92 18.12
N GLU A 200 -3.86 -1.93 17.80
CA GLU A 200 -4.41 -2.90 18.76
C GLU A 200 -3.58 -4.19 18.86
N ILE A 201 -2.65 -4.42 17.94
CA ILE A 201 -1.89 -5.68 17.83
C ILE A 201 -1.07 -5.91 19.10
N ILE A 202 -0.19 -4.98 19.46
CA ILE A 202 0.72 -5.16 20.61
C ILE A 202 -0.04 -5.25 21.95
N PRO A 203 -1.03 -4.39 22.24
CA PRO A 203 -1.87 -4.57 23.43
C PRO A 203 -2.55 -5.94 23.49
N SER A 204 -3.02 -6.48 22.35
CA SER A 204 -3.66 -7.79 22.28
C SER A 204 -2.65 -8.93 22.49
N ALA A 205 -1.45 -8.83 21.95
CA ALA A 205 -0.36 -9.79 22.16
C ALA A 205 0.08 -9.82 23.66
N GLN A 206 0.21 -8.66 24.27
CA GLN A 206 0.58 -8.53 25.69
C GLN A 206 -0.46 -9.15 26.64
N ARG A 207 -1.73 -9.07 26.28
CA ARG A 207 -2.82 -9.74 27.02
C ARG A 207 -2.97 -11.24 26.69
N GLY A 208 -2.16 -11.78 25.78
CA GLY A 208 -2.23 -13.19 25.36
C GLY A 208 -3.43 -13.52 24.49
N VAL A 209 -4.09 -12.54 23.89
CA VAL A 209 -5.23 -12.76 22.98
C VAL A 209 -4.74 -13.36 21.65
N ILE A 210 -3.54 -13.02 21.20
CA ILE A 210 -2.91 -13.52 19.99
C ILE A 210 -1.48 -14.03 20.25
N ASP A 211 -1.10 -15.09 19.51
CA ASP A 211 0.23 -15.73 19.59
C ASP A 211 1.18 -15.26 18.50
N CYS A 212 0.65 -14.66 17.44
CA CYS A 212 1.36 -14.22 16.25
C CYS A 212 0.59 -13.11 15.54
N ALA A 213 1.31 -12.35 14.72
CA ALA A 213 0.73 -11.36 13.84
C ALA A 213 1.64 -11.11 12.64
N GLU A 214 1.06 -10.69 11.53
CA GLU A 214 1.73 -9.92 10.49
C GLU A 214 1.35 -8.44 10.63
N TRP A 215 2.19 -7.57 10.05
CA TRP A 215 1.83 -6.16 9.90
C TRP A 215 2.28 -5.66 8.53
N VAL A 216 3.46 -5.06 8.41
CA VAL A 216 3.92 -4.53 7.12
C VAL A 216 5.36 -4.94 6.82
N GLY A 217 6.29 -4.62 7.70
CA GLY A 217 7.71 -4.90 7.49
C GLY A 217 8.58 -4.22 8.54
N GLY A 218 9.90 -4.37 8.39
CA GLY A 218 10.87 -4.06 9.45
C GLY A 218 10.67 -2.75 10.18
N VAL A 219 10.51 -1.64 9.46
CA VAL A 219 10.38 -0.31 10.10
C VAL A 219 9.05 -0.13 10.81
N GLU A 220 7.95 -0.59 10.22
CA GLU A 220 6.63 -0.47 10.83
C GLU A 220 6.50 -1.37 12.06
N ASP A 221 7.00 -2.60 11.95
CA ASP A 221 6.97 -3.59 13.00
C ASP A 221 7.85 -3.16 14.19
N LEU A 222 9.02 -2.54 13.90
CA LEU A 222 9.88 -1.95 14.90
C LEU A 222 9.18 -0.80 15.64
N ARG A 223 8.53 0.11 14.90
CA ARG A 223 7.83 1.28 15.48
C ARG A 223 6.60 0.90 16.31
N LEU A 224 5.87 -0.14 15.92
CA LEU A 224 4.78 -0.70 16.73
C LEU A 224 5.27 -1.48 17.94
N GLY A 225 6.56 -1.89 17.98
CA GLY A 225 7.12 -2.61 19.10
C GLY A 225 6.88 -4.11 19.08
N PHE A 226 6.77 -4.75 17.91
CA PHE A 226 6.62 -6.20 17.77
C PHE A 226 7.71 -6.97 18.48
N HIS A 227 8.95 -6.47 18.47
CA HIS A 227 10.12 -7.02 19.15
C HIS A 227 9.97 -7.12 20.68
N ASN A 228 9.03 -6.39 21.29
CA ASN A 228 8.78 -6.46 22.73
C ASN A 228 7.97 -7.71 23.11
N VAL A 229 7.21 -8.29 22.18
CA VAL A 229 6.31 -9.43 22.43
C VAL A 229 6.73 -10.72 21.72
N TRP A 230 7.40 -10.62 20.56
CA TRP A 230 7.85 -11.77 19.79
C TRP A 230 9.32 -11.65 19.38
N LYS A 231 9.97 -12.81 19.17
CA LYS A 231 11.38 -12.86 18.78
C LYS A 231 11.65 -13.61 17.47
N TYR A 232 10.66 -14.26 16.91
CA TYR A 232 10.79 -15.00 15.65
C TYR A 232 10.06 -14.25 14.54
N HIS A 233 10.84 -13.69 13.62
CA HIS A 233 10.34 -12.93 12.47
C HIS A 233 10.66 -13.70 11.19
N TYR A 234 9.63 -14.08 10.45
CA TYR A 234 9.78 -14.85 9.22
C TYR A 234 9.58 -13.98 7.99
N THR A 235 10.44 -14.18 6.98
CA THR A 235 10.38 -13.47 5.70
C THR A 235 10.90 -14.37 4.57
N PRO A 236 10.40 -14.24 3.32
CA PRO A 236 9.27 -13.41 2.90
C PRO A 236 7.91 -14.02 3.22
N GLY A 237 6.83 -13.23 3.08
CA GLY A 237 5.46 -13.70 2.97
C GLY A 237 5.02 -13.81 1.51
N MET A 238 3.91 -14.54 1.25
CA MET A 238 3.22 -14.57 -0.05
C MET A 238 1.82 -13.95 0.03
N HIS A 239 1.44 -13.45 1.20
CA HIS A 239 0.14 -12.86 1.41
C HIS A 239 0.05 -11.44 0.81
N GLU A 240 1.14 -10.67 0.86
CA GLU A 240 1.21 -9.31 0.36
C GLU A 240 2.61 -8.98 -0.18
N ASN A 241 2.97 -9.61 -1.32
CA ASN A 241 4.23 -9.32 -2.02
C ASN A 241 4.26 -7.91 -2.59
N VAL A 242 3.10 -7.44 -3.00
CA VAL A 242 2.83 -6.08 -3.42
C VAL A 242 1.64 -5.62 -2.61
N THR A 243 1.75 -4.48 -1.99
CA THR A 243 0.64 -3.86 -1.26
C THR A 243 0.54 -2.40 -1.67
N ILE A 244 -0.62 -2.04 -2.18
CA ILE A 244 -0.94 -0.68 -2.60
C ILE A 244 -2.09 -0.18 -1.73
N GLY A 245 -1.83 0.85 -0.94
CA GLY A 245 -2.85 1.62 -0.26
C GLY A 245 -3.26 2.83 -1.10
N GLU A 246 -4.32 3.47 -0.67
CA GLU A 246 -4.99 4.50 -1.44
C GLU A 246 -5.32 5.75 -0.65
N ILE A 247 -5.63 6.81 -1.40
CA ILE A 247 -6.53 7.87 -0.95
C ILE A 247 -7.92 7.61 -1.52
N VAL A 248 -8.92 7.87 -0.69
CA VAL A 248 -10.31 7.99 -1.11
C VAL A 248 -10.79 9.39 -0.80
N ILE A 249 -11.53 9.99 -1.72
CA ILE A 249 -12.12 11.34 -1.56
C ILE A 249 -13.61 11.22 -1.85
N ASN A 250 -14.46 11.88 -1.06
CA ASN A 250 -15.88 11.93 -1.35
C ASN A 250 -16.09 12.44 -2.78
N GLN A 251 -16.93 11.76 -3.56
CA GLN A 251 -17.08 12.02 -5.00
C GLN A 251 -17.64 13.43 -5.29
N ASP A 252 -18.50 13.96 -4.40
CA ASP A 252 -19.03 15.32 -4.60
C ASP A 252 -17.97 16.36 -4.28
N VAL A 253 -17.12 16.10 -3.28
CA VAL A 253 -15.93 16.92 -3.00
C VAL A 253 -14.98 16.86 -4.20
N TRP A 254 -14.66 15.67 -4.72
CA TRP A 254 -13.81 15.50 -5.89
C TRP A 254 -14.33 16.26 -7.11
N LYS A 255 -15.62 16.14 -7.43
CA LYS A 255 -16.25 16.86 -8.54
C LYS A 255 -16.29 18.38 -8.34
N GLY A 256 -16.31 18.84 -7.08
CA GLY A 256 -16.25 20.25 -6.73
C GLY A 256 -14.86 20.88 -6.86
N LEU A 257 -13.81 20.06 -6.95
CA LEU A 257 -12.44 20.53 -7.20
C LEU A 257 -12.29 20.99 -8.65
N SER A 258 -11.50 22.04 -8.87
CA SER A 258 -11.10 22.42 -10.22
C SER A 258 -10.31 21.28 -10.90
N PRO A 259 -10.32 21.18 -12.25
CA PRO A 259 -9.49 20.22 -12.96
C PRO A 259 -8.00 20.30 -12.58
N TRP A 260 -7.52 21.51 -12.30
CA TRP A 260 -6.16 21.77 -11.82
C TRP A 260 -5.90 21.15 -10.45
N HIS A 261 -6.79 21.33 -9.48
CA HIS A 261 -6.67 20.69 -8.16
C HIS A 261 -6.75 19.17 -8.23
N GLN A 262 -7.61 18.63 -9.10
CA GLN A 262 -7.68 17.17 -9.33
C GLN A 262 -6.36 16.62 -9.89
N GLU A 263 -5.74 17.34 -10.83
CA GLU A 263 -4.45 16.93 -11.39
C GLU A 263 -3.30 17.04 -10.37
N ILE A 264 -3.32 18.08 -9.53
CA ILE A 264 -2.37 18.21 -8.41
C ILE A 264 -2.45 17.01 -7.46
N ILE A 265 -3.65 16.59 -7.08
CA ILE A 265 -3.84 15.43 -6.20
C ILE A 265 -3.24 14.18 -6.83
N LYS A 266 -3.54 13.89 -8.10
CA LYS A 266 -2.99 12.73 -8.81
C LYS A 266 -1.47 12.79 -8.94
N SER A 267 -0.93 13.95 -9.34
CA SER A 267 0.51 14.15 -9.47
C SER A 267 1.25 14.01 -8.15
N ALA A 268 0.70 14.61 -7.07
CA ALA A 268 1.25 14.46 -5.72
C ALA A 268 1.19 13.02 -5.23
N ALA A 269 0.12 12.27 -5.54
CA ALA A 269 -0.01 10.87 -5.18
C ALA A 269 1.04 9.99 -5.91
N ASN A 270 1.22 10.21 -7.22
CA ASN A 270 2.24 9.48 -8.01
C ASN A 270 3.65 9.80 -7.54
N GLU A 271 3.97 11.07 -7.25
CA GLU A 271 5.27 11.46 -6.68
C GLU A 271 5.47 10.81 -5.31
N THR A 272 4.46 10.87 -4.44
CA THR A 272 4.48 10.25 -3.11
C THR A 272 4.74 8.76 -3.22
N PHE A 273 4.04 8.06 -4.12
CA PHE A 273 4.22 6.63 -4.35
C PHE A 273 5.68 6.28 -4.65
N LEU A 274 6.29 6.94 -5.63
CA LEU A 274 7.66 6.63 -6.06
C LEU A 274 8.71 6.98 -5.00
N ILE A 275 8.66 8.22 -4.49
CA ILE A 275 9.65 8.71 -3.52
C ILE A 275 9.55 7.93 -2.21
N TRP A 276 8.32 7.61 -1.79
CA TRP A 276 8.08 6.81 -0.61
C TRP A 276 8.60 5.39 -0.74
N TRP A 277 8.36 4.75 -1.88
CA TRP A 277 8.87 3.41 -2.17
C TRP A 277 10.39 3.34 -2.01
N ALA A 278 11.12 4.31 -2.58
CA ALA A 278 12.57 4.38 -2.47
C ALA A 278 13.05 4.62 -1.03
N LYS A 279 12.43 5.56 -0.31
CA LYS A 279 12.74 5.86 1.10
C LYS A 279 12.50 4.64 2.00
N TRP A 280 11.39 3.97 1.81
CA TRP A 280 10.97 2.86 2.65
C TRP A 280 11.90 1.65 2.56
N GLN A 281 12.49 1.37 1.37
CA GLN A 281 13.48 0.30 1.21
C GLN A 281 14.68 0.51 2.16
N ARG A 282 15.21 1.72 2.24
CA ARG A 282 16.32 2.06 3.13
C ARG A 282 15.91 1.95 4.60
N GLN A 283 14.76 2.48 4.97
CA GLN A 283 14.28 2.43 6.34
C GLN A 283 14.06 0.99 6.82
N ASN A 284 13.55 0.09 5.96
CA ASN A 284 13.41 -1.32 6.30
C ASN A 284 14.76 -2.01 6.50
N ALA A 285 15.75 -1.72 5.67
CA ALA A 285 17.09 -2.30 5.83
C ALA A 285 17.72 -1.88 7.17
N ASP A 286 17.62 -0.60 7.53
CA ASP A 286 18.11 -0.09 8.81
C ASP A 286 17.35 -0.73 10.00
N ALA A 287 16.01 -0.85 9.90
CA ALA A 287 15.20 -1.46 10.95
C ALA A 287 15.45 -2.96 11.13
N ILE A 288 15.62 -3.72 10.05
CA ILE A 288 15.99 -5.15 10.11
C ILE A 288 17.33 -5.33 10.86
N LYS A 289 18.31 -4.50 10.55
CA LYS A 289 19.59 -4.52 11.24
C LYS A 289 19.42 -4.20 12.73
N GLU A 290 18.66 -3.18 13.06
CA GLU A 290 18.36 -2.80 14.45
C GLU A 290 17.65 -3.90 15.22
N LEU A 291 16.62 -4.53 14.63
CA LEU A 291 15.88 -5.64 15.22
C LEU A 291 16.81 -6.81 15.58
N GLN A 292 17.80 -7.13 14.73
CA GLN A 292 18.76 -8.20 14.98
C GLN A 292 19.81 -7.81 16.04
N GLU A 293 20.45 -6.65 15.88
CA GLU A 293 21.61 -6.26 16.68
C GLU A 293 21.25 -5.75 18.07
N LYS A 294 20.16 -4.97 18.19
CA LYS A 294 19.77 -4.34 19.46
C LYS A 294 18.66 -5.08 20.21
N HIS A 295 17.73 -5.73 19.47
CA HIS A 295 16.55 -6.35 20.06
C HIS A 295 16.58 -7.86 20.08
N GLY A 296 17.64 -8.49 19.55
CA GLY A 296 17.84 -9.95 19.55
C GLY A 296 16.76 -10.70 18.79
N VAL A 297 16.16 -10.07 17.78
CA VAL A 297 15.16 -10.72 16.93
C VAL A 297 15.84 -11.70 15.97
N ARG A 298 15.27 -12.89 15.88
CA ARG A 298 15.71 -13.92 14.94
C ARG A 298 14.96 -13.74 13.63
N ILE A 299 15.63 -13.18 12.63
CA ILE A 299 15.09 -13.09 11.26
C ILE A 299 15.33 -14.41 10.56
N LEU A 300 14.28 -15.09 10.17
CA LEU A 300 14.29 -16.44 9.63
C LEU A 300 13.64 -16.49 8.24
N ARG A 301 14.13 -17.40 7.39
CA ARG A 301 13.48 -17.67 6.11
C ARG A 301 12.20 -18.46 6.33
N THR A 302 11.12 -18.01 5.70
CA THR A 302 9.88 -18.78 5.66
C THR A 302 10.11 -20.08 4.88
N PRO A 303 9.73 -21.26 5.43
CA PRO A 303 9.88 -22.51 4.72
C PRO A 303 9.17 -22.49 3.36
N PRO A 304 9.86 -22.93 2.26
CA PRO A 304 9.28 -22.87 0.90
C PRO A 304 7.97 -23.66 0.76
N GLU A 305 7.80 -24.72 1.53
CA GLU A 305 6.56 -25.51 1.56
C GLU A 305 5.37 -24.70 2.04
N ILE A 306 5.58 -23.82 3.04
CA ILE A 306 4.53 -22.92 3.56
C ILE A 306 4.15 -21.89 2.49
N LEU A 307 5.15 -21.31 1.81
CA LEU A 307 4.89 -20.34 0.73
C LEU A 307 4.14 -21.01 -0.44
N THR A 308 4.53 -22.24 -0.80
CA THR A 308 3.88 -22.99 -1.86
C THR A 308 2.43 -23.34 -1.50
N GLU A 309 2.19 -23.77 -0.25
CA GLU A 309 0.83 -24.10 0.20
C GLU A 309 -0.06 -22.85 0.27
N PHE A 310 0.52 -21.71 0.65
CA PHE A 310 -0.20 -20.42 0.60
C PHE A 310 -0.70 -20.12 -0.82
N LEU A 311 0.16 -20.25 -1.84
CA LEU A 311 -0.21 -20.01 -3.24
C LEU A 311 -1.32 -20.96 -3.72
N LYS A 312 -1.19 -22.26 -3.43
CA LYS A 312 -2.22 -23.25 -3.78
C LYS A 312 -3.56 -22.96 -3.12
N THR A 313 -3.54 -22.63 -1.83
CA THR A 313 -4.75 -22.31 -1.07
C THR A 313 -5.40 -21.04 -1.59
N TRP A 314 -4.60 -20.02 -1.94
CA TRP A 314 -5.10 -18.81 -2.58
C TRP A 314 -5.75 -19.09 -3.93
N ASP A 315 -5.13 -19.88 -4.79
CA ASP A 315 -5.69 -20.23 -6.11
C ASP A 315 -7.08 -20.89 -5.99
N ILE A 316 -7.25 -21.78 -4.99
CA ILE A 316 -8.55 -22.40 -4.70
C ILE A 316 -9.57 -21.33 -4.27
N ILE A 317 -9.22 -20.46 -3.32
CA ILE A 317 -10.10 -19.39 -2.82
C ILE A 317 -10.47 -18.42 -3.94
N ALA A 318 -9.50 -18.02 -4.75
CA ALA A 318 -9.74 -17.11 -5.87
C ALA A 318 -10.66 -17.72 -6.93
N ALA A 319 -10.51 -19.02 -7.23
CA ALA A 319 -11.40 -19.73 -8.14
C ALA A 319 -12.83 -19.83 -7.60
N GLU A 320 -13.00 -20.20 -6.33
CA GLU A 320 -14.29 -20.24 -5.65
C GLU A 320 -14.99 -18.87 -5.59
N GLU A 321 -14.23 -17.82 -5.30
CA GLU A 321 -14.77 -16.46 -5.26
C GLU A 321 -15.14 -15.97 -6.65
N GLY A 322 -14.32 -16.25 -7.66
CA GLY A 322 -14.60 -15.89 -9.04
C GLY A 322 -15.86 -16.54 -9.61
N GLN A 323 -16.26 -17.72 -9.10
CA GLN A 323 -17.53 -18.36 -9.47
C GLN A 323 -18.74 -17.64 -8.86
N LYS A 324 -18.59 -17.04 -7.68
CA LYS A 324 -19.68 -16.39 -6.93
C LYS A 324 -19.80 -14.91 -7.24
N ASN A 325 -18.68 -14.28 -7.60
CA ASN A 325 -18.56 -12.85 -7.77
C ASN A 325 -17.97 -12.53 -9.16
N PRO A 326 -18.81 -12.22 -10.15
CA PRO A 326 -18.35 -11.92 -11.52
C PRO A 326 -17.40 -10.74 -11.59
N PHE A 327 -17.54 -9.74 -10.71
CA PHE A 327 -16.65 -8.60 -10.70
C PHE A 327 -15.28 -8.94 -10.12
N PHE A 328 -15.21 -9.79 -9.08
CA PHE A 328 -13.95 -10.35 -8.61
C PHE A 328 -13.21 -11.06 -9.75
N LYS A 329 -13.93 -11.93 -10.49
CA LYS A 329 -13.36 -12.64 -11.63
C LYS A 329 -12.83 -11.67 -12.69
N LYS A 330 -13.60 -10.63 -13.04
CA LYS A 330 -13.20 -9.60 -14.00
C LYS A 330 -11.87 -8.95 -13.64
N VAL A 331 -11.72 -8.55 -12.39
CA VAL A 331 -10.49 -7.89 -11.91
C VAL A 331 -9.33 -8.89 -11.86
N HIS A 332 -9.55 -10.07 -11.30
CA HIS A 332 -8.55 -11.13 -11.18
C HIS A 332 -8.01 -11.59 -12.54
N ASP A 333 -8.91 -11.75 -13.54
CA ASP A 333 -8.53 -12.10 -14.91
C ASP A 333 -7.73 -10.97 -15.58
N SER A 334 -8.08 -9.70 -15.34
CA SER A 334 -7.33 -8.54 -15.82
C SER A 334 -5.89 -8.52 -15.26
N GLN A 335 -5.73 -8.74 -13.94
CA GLN A 335 -4.40 -8.85 -13.32
C GLN A 335 -3.60 -10.01 -13.90
N ARG A 336 -4.23 -11.18 -14.06
CA ARG A 336 -3.58 -12.37 -14.63
C ARG A 336 -3.13 -12.13 -16.06
N ALA A 337 -3.97 -11.51 -16.90
CA ALA A 337 -3.65 -11.21 -18.30
C ALA A 337 -2.47 -10.24 -18.42
N TYR A 338 -2.45 -9.18 -17.61
CA TYR A 338 -1.33 -8.23 -17.56
C TYR A 338 -0.04 -8.91 -17.09
N ALA A 339 -0.10 -9.67 -16.00
CA ALA A 339 1.05 -10.40 -15.44
C ALA A 339 1.60 -11.43 -16.42
N ALA A 340 0.74 -12.15 -17.16
CA ALA A 340 1.16 -13.14 -18.16
C ALA A 340 1.98 -12.51 -19.31
N LEU A 341 1.81 -11.22 -19.57
CA LEU A 341 2.61 -10.48 -20.53
C LEU A 341 3.91 -9.96 -19.90
N VAL A 342 3.83 -9.25 -18.78
CA VAL A 342 4.98 -8.48 -18.26
C VAL A 342 5.98 -9.35 -17.48
N VAL A 343 5.49 -10.34 -16.70
CA VAL A 343 6.37 -11.14 -15.83
C VAL A 343 7.34 -12.03 -16.61
N PRO A 344 6.91 -12.80 -17.65
CA PRO A 344 7.84 -13.57 -18.46
C PRO A 344 8.80 -12.68 -19.26
N ALA A 345 8.30 -11.56 -19.83
CA ALA A 345 9.13 -10.62 -20.58
C ALA A 345 10.24 -10.02 -19.69
N LYS A 346 9.89 -9.62 -18.47
CA LYS A 346 10.85 -9.08 -17.50
C LYS A 346 11.92 -10.11 -17.10
N ARG A 347 11.55 -11.35 -16.88
CA ARG A 347 12.51 -12.44 -16.60
C ARG A 347 13.51 -12.66 -17.73
N PHE A 348 13.09 -12.43 -18.96
CA PHE A 348 13.95 -12.56 -20.12
C PHE A 348 14.85 -11.32 -20.33
N MET A 349 14.27 -10.12 -20.18
CA MET A 349 14.96 -8.86 -20.49
C MET A 349 15.88 -8.36 -19.37
N PHE A 350 15.51 -8.59 -18.12
CA PHE A 350 16.24 -8.06 -16.97
C PHE A 350 17.23 -9.10 -16.44
N PRO A 351 18.47 -8.71 -16.09
CA PRO A 351 19.36 -9.61 -15.40
C PRO A 351 18.74 -9.98 -14.04
N PRO A 352 18.87 -11.23 -13.59
CA PRO A 352 18.40 -11.60 -12.27
C PRO A 352 19.21 -10.84 -11.21
N TYR A 353 18.55 -9.93 -10.49
CA TYR A 353 19.20 -9.13 -9.45
C TYR A 353 19.93 -9.99 -8.41
N SER A 354 19.40 -11.19 -8.12
CA SER A 354 20.05 -12.19 -7.27
C SER A 354 21.43 -12.61 -7.78
N PHE A 355 21.66 -12.60 -9.08
CA PHE A 355 22.96 -12.97 -9.65
C PHE A 355 24.06 -11.99 -9.19
N ALA A 356 23.84 -10.69 -9.36
CA ALA A 356 24.78 -9.67 -8.91
C ALA A 356 24.81 -9.57 -7.37
N ALA A 357 23.66 -9.70 -6.70
CA ALA A 357 23.62 -9.70 -5.25
C ALA A 357 24.45 -10.85 -4.66
N ASN A 358 24.34 -12.05 -5.20
CA ASN A 358 25.11 -13.22 -4.72
C ASN A 358 26.61 -13.08 -5.03
N TYR A 359 26.99 -12.35 -6.08
CA TYR A 359 28.39 -12.07 -6.38
C TYR A 359 29.01 -11.09 -5.37
N TYR A 360 28.33 -9.99 -5.07
CA TYR A 360 28.84 -8.98 -4.15
C TYR A 360 28.58 -9.29 -2.68
N TRP A 361 27.46 -9.96 -2.39
CA TRP A 361 26.94 -10.20 -1.05
C TRP A 361 26.46 -11.66 -0.91
N PRO A 362 27.39 -12.65 -0.98
CA PRO A 362 27.01 -14.07 -0.92
C PRO A 362 26.29 -14.41 0.39
N GLU A 363 25.24 -15.21 0.32
CA GLU A 363 24.52 -15.71 1.50
C GLU A 363 25.51 -16.49 2.40
N GLY A 364 25.62 -16.11 3.67
CA GLY A 364 26.62 -16.65 4.61
C GLY A 364 27.98 -15.94 4.60
N GLY A 365 28.13 -14.87 3.82
CA GLY A 365 29.41 -14.26 3.43
C GLY A 365 30.07 -13.28 4.41
N ALA A 366 29.64 -13.20 5.67
CA ALA A 366 30.46 -12.53 6.69
C ALA A 366 31.86 -13.19 6.91
N LYS A 367 32.01 -14.46 6.47
CA LYS A 367 33.30 -15.19 6.46
C LYS A 367 34.12 -15.01 5.18
N ALA A 368 33.54 -14.54 4.07
CA ALA A 368 34.26 -14.42 2.80
C ALA A 368 35.04 -13.09 2.69
N ALA A 369 34.52 -11.99 3.24
CA ALA A 369 35.23 -10.71 3.26
C ALA A 369 36.52 -10.76 4.09
N ALA A 370 36.51 -11.49 5.21
CA ALA A 370 37.70 -11.68 6.06
C ALA A 370 38.82 -12.50 5.39
N LYS A 371 38.50 -13.34 4.37
CA LYS A 371 39.54 -14.10 3.60
C LYS A 371 40.16 -13.28 2.48
N ALA A 372 39.52 -12.24 1.99
CA ALA A 372 40.08 -11.38 0.95
C ALA A 372 41.13 -10.41 1.51
N ASP A 373 40.93 -9.89 2.74
CA ASP A 373 41.89 -9.03 3.42
C ASP A 373 43.10 -9.77 4.01
N GLY A 374 42.97 -11.08 4.28
CA GLY A 374 44.05 -11.92 4.82
C GLY A 374 45.10 -12.40 3.80
N LYS A 375 44.93 -12.11 2.48
CA LYS A 375 45.91 -12.46 1.43
C LYS A 375 46.72 -11.26 0.93
N LYS A 376 46.65 -10.13 1.57
CA LYS A 376 47.51 -8.96 1.32
C LYS A 376 48.36 -8.63 2.56
N LYS A 377 49.11 -9.60 3.05
CA LYS A 377 50.26 -9.36 3.93
C LYS A 377 51.41 -10.27 3.49
#